data_e0fbe30d54286f1f35dfc282a2cc69a6
#
_entry.id   e0fbe30d54286f1f35dfc282a2cc69a6
#
_cell.length_a   1.000
_cell.length_b   1.000
_cell.length_c   1.000
_cell.angle_alpha   90.00
_cell.angle_beta   90.00
_cell.angle_gamma   90.00
#
_symmetry.space_group_name_H-M   'P 1'
#
loop_
_entity.id
_entity.type
_entity.pdbx_description
1 polymer ?
#
loop_
_entity_poly.entity_id
_entity_poly.type
_entity_poly.pdbx_seq_one_letter_code
_entity_poly.pdbx_strand_id
1 'polypeptide(L)'
;MGKYIDLRCDFGFKYCLSDEIIMKSFLNAILEGDEDTITSVKFENVEMPASLKSKRGVTFDLLCTTNKGDTIMIEMQNSCQKFFKTRANFYVYKLMDNKISKGLKWIKMEEDISKIIGIFIMGEPMTGIDKVVTRTGECDLDTGDCFGTDIENILYLCPSSLWMSTT
;
A
#
# COMPACT_ATOMS: atom_id res chain seq x y z
N MET A 1 -25.82 16.56 13.16
CA MET A 1 -24.76 15.60 13.50
C MET A 1 -24.83 14.47 12.46
N GLY A 2 -23.80 14.29 11.63
CA GLY A 2 -23.80 13.29 10.57
C GLY A 2 -23.84 11.86 11.15
N LYS A 3 -24.61 10.99 10.51
CA LYS A 3 -24.70 9.56 10.87
C LYS A 3 -23.51 8.72 10.40
N TYR A 4 -22.53 9.33 9.71
CA TYR A 4 -21.46 8.62 9.02
C TYR A 4 -20.10 9.12 9.49
N ILE A 5 -19.13 8.19 9.56
CA ILE A 5 -17.73 8.49 9.85
C ILE A 5 -17.11 9.05 8.58
N ASP A 6 -16.40 10.19 8.69
CA ASP A 6 -15.62 10.72 7.57
C ASP A 6 -14.31 9.92 7.44
N LEU A 7 -14.22 9.11 6.39
CA LEU A 7 -13.04 8.29 6.11
C LEU A 7 -11.82 9.12 5.65
N ARG A 8 -11.99 10.42 5.40
CA ARG A 8 -10.87 11.30 5.08
C ARG A 8 -10.12 11.79 6.31
N CYS A 9 -10.66 11.61 7.50
CA CYS A 9 -9.94 11.89 8.73
C CYS A 9 -9.18 10.64 9.21
N ASP A 10 -8.00 10.86 9.77
CA ASP A 10 -7.10 9.80 10.25
C ASP A 10 -7.80 8.83 11.21
N PHE A 11 -8.59 9.35 12.16
CA PHE A 11 -9.34 8.52 13.08
C PHE A 11 -10.39 7.64 12.38
N GLY A 12 -11.21 8.22 11.50
CA GLY A 12 -12.28 7.51 10.82
C GLY A 12 -11.72 6.42 9.89
N PHE A 13 -10.66 6.74 9.18
CA PHE A 13 -9.92 5.82 8.33
C PHE A 13 -9.39 4.62 9.13
N LYS A 14 -8.59 4.87 10.16
CA LYS A 14 -8.00 3.83 11.01
C LYS A 14 -9.06 3.01 11.72
N TYR A 15 -10.10 3.66 12.25
CA TYR A 15 -11.19 2.97 12.93
C TYR A 15 -11.91 1.97 12.00
N CYS A 16 -12.26 2.37 10.79
CA CYS A 16 -12.97 1.49 9.86
C CYS A 16 -12.08 0.37 9.32
N LEU A 17 -10.87 0.69 8.86
CA LEU A 17 -10.01 -0.31 8.23
C LEU A 17 -9.21 -1.16 9.23
N SER A 18 -9.29 -0.89 10.54
CA SER A 18 -8.73 -1.79 11.56
C SER A 18 -9.65 -2.98 11.88
N ASP A 19 -10.85 -3.04 11.32
CA ASP A 19 -11.72 -4.21 11.41
C ASP A 19 -11.30 -5.24 10.34
N GLU A 20 -11.08 -6.50 10.75
CA GLU A 20 -10.60 -7.57 9.87
C GLU A 20 -11.57 -7.86 8.71
N ILE A 21 -12.87 -7.81 8.96
CA ILE A 21 -13.89 -8.11 7.95
C ILE A 21 -13.91 -7.00 6.91
N ILE A 22 -13.87 -5.74 7.37
CA ILE A 22 -13.86 -4.58 6.49
C ILE A 22 -12.56 -4.54 5.69
N MET A 23 -11.40 -4.74 6.33
CA MET A 23 -10.10 -4.77 5.66
C MET A 23 -10.04 -5.85 4.59
N LYS A 24 -10.47 -7.06 4.90
CA LYS A 24 -10.51 -8.16 3.94
C LYS A 24 -11.39 -7.86 2.73
N SER A 25 -12.59 -7.32 2.97
CA SER A 25 -13.50 -6.91 1.89
C SER A 25 -12.89 -5.81 1.01
N PHE A 26 -12.26 -4.81 1.63
CA PHE A 26 -11.58 -3.73 0.94
C PHE A 26 -10.43 -4.25 0.06
N LEU A 27 -9.55 -5.10 0.61
CA LEU A 27 -8.41 -5.63 -0.12
C LEU A 27 -8.85 -6.51 -1.30
N ASN A 28 -9.84 -7.38 -1.12
CA ASN A 28 -10.36 -8.18 -2.20
C ASN A 28 -10.97 -7.32 -3.33
N ALA A 29 -11.63 -6.21 -2.98
CA ALA A 29 -12.23 -5.32 -3.97
C ALA A 29 -11.18 -4.56 -4.82
N ILE A 30 -10.03 -4.19 -4.25
CA ILE A 30 -9.01 -3.39 -4.96
C ILE A 30 -7.91 -4.22 -5.62
N LEU A 31 -7.71 -5.45 -5.14
CA LEU A 31 -6.72 -6.39 -5.68
C LEU A 31 -7.37 -7.41 -6.63
N GLU A 32 -8.56 -7.09 -7.15
CA GLU A 32 -9.27 -7.91 -8.14
C GLU A 32 -8.35 -8.32 -9.31
N GLY A 33 -8.35 -9.62 -9.61
CA GLY A 33 -7.55 -10.21 -10.69
C GLY A 33 -6.53 -11.24 -10.22
N ASP A 34 -6.22 -11.29 -8.94
CA ASP A 34 -5.48 -12.41 -8.34
C ASP A 34 -6.41 -13.61 -8.17
N GLU A 35 -6.00 -14.79 -8.67
CA GLU A 35 -6.79 -16.03 -8.68
C GLU A 35 -7.22 -16.50 -7.29
N ASP A 36 -6.56 -16.02 -6.23
CA ASP A 36 -6.82 -16.41 -4.86
C ASP A 36 -7.40 -15.27 -4.02
N THR A 37 -8.53 -15.50 -3.42
CA THR A 37 -9.19 -14.58 -2.50
C THR A 37 -8.43 -14.47 -1.17
N ILE A 38 -8.28 -13.26 -0.65
CA ILE A 38 -7.80 -13.03 0.70
C ILE A 38 -8.86 -13.50 1.70
N THR A 39 -8.53 -14.52 2.50
CA THR A 39 -9.45 -15.13 3.45
C THR A 39 -9.27 -14.63 4.88
N SER A 40 -8.05 -14.17 5.22
CA SER A 40 -7.77 -13.56 6.51
C SER A 40 -6.68 -12.49 6.39
N VAL A 41 -6.68 -11.56 7.32
CA VAL A 41 -5.64 -10.54 7.51
C VAL A 41 -5.22 -10.49 8.97
N LYS A 42 -3.94 -10.29 9.22
CA LYS A 42 -3.38 -10.09 10.55
C LYS A 42 -2.74 -8.72 10.61
N PHE A 43 -3.19 -7.87 11.52
CA PHE A 43 -2.58 -6.56 11.73
C PHE A 43 -1.22 -6.69 12.41
N GLU A 44 -0.26 -5.91 11.95
CA GLU A 44 1.12 -5.89 12.41
C GLU A 44 1.47 -4.56 13.10
N ASN A 45 2.63 -4.50 13.74
CA ASN A 45 3.11 -3.25 14.32
C ASN A 45 3.45 -2.26 13.20
N VAL A 46 2.86 -1.07 13.29
CA VAL A 46 3.03 0.01 12.32
C VAL A 46 4.33 0.80 12.48
N GLU A 47 5.04 0.64 13.60
CA GLU A 47 6.27 1.36 13.88
C GLU A 47 7.49 0.59 13.37
N MET A 48 8.25 1.23 12.49
CA MET A 48 9.55 0.74 12.04
C MET A 48 10.64 1.71 12.46
N PRO A 49 11.32 1.43 13.57
CA PRO A 49 12.38 2.29 14.06
C PRO A 49 13.54 2.38 13.06
N ALA A 50 14.28 3.46 13.13
CA ALA A 50 15.48 3.62 12.34
C ALA A 50 16.51 2.54 12.70
N SER A 51 17.05 1.84 11.72
CA SER A 51 18.11 0.83 11.91
C SER A 51 19.44 1.43 12.41
N LEU A 52 19.64 2.73 12.19
CA LEU A 52 20.79 3.53 12.65
C LEU A 52 20.29 4.89 13.12
N LYS A 53 20.98 5.50 14.11
CA LYS A 53 20.64 6.84 14.65
C LYS A 53 20.58 7.95 13.58
N SER A 54 21.29 7.78 12.46
CA SER A 54 21.31 8.72 11.32
C SER A 54 20.21 8.46 10.30
N LYS A 55 19.46 7.37 10.40
CA LYS A 55 18.40 7.02 9.46
C LYS A 55 17.02 7.42 10.00
N ARG A 56 16.08 7.63 9.10
CA ARG A 56 14.68 7.94 9.46
C ARG A 56 13.92 6.66 9.76
N GLY A 57 13.23 6.62 10.88
CA GLY A 57 12.17 5.63 11.15
C GLY A 57 10.91 5.95 10.33
N VAL A 58 10.01 5.00 10.24
CA VAL A 58 8.72 5.12 9.57
C VAL A 58 7.64 4.60 10.50
N THR A 59 6.52 5.29 10.53
CA THR A 59 5.26 4.81 11.12
C THR A 59 4.23 4.78 10.02
N PHE A 60 3.59 3.64 9.84
CA PHE A 60 2.51 3.45 8.87
C PHE A 60 1.15 3.74 9.52
N ASP A 61 0.16 4.07 8.70
CA ASP A 61 -1.20 4.18 9.21
C ASP A 61 -1.76 2.80 9.56
N LEU A 62 -1.67 1.86 8.62
CA LEU A 62 -2.06 0.46 8.81
C LEU A 62 -1.05 -0.48 8.14
N LEU A 63 -0.78 -1.59 8.78
CA LEU A 63 0.08 -2.66 8.27
C LEU A 63 -0.57 -4.00 8.58
N CYS A 64 -0.67 -4.87 7.58
CA CYS A 64 -1.22 -6.20 7.77
C CYS A 64 -0.52 -7.24 6.89
N THR A 65 -0.65 -8.51 7.30
CA THR A 65 -0.22 -9.67 6.52
C THR A 65 -1.45 -10.50 6.15
N THR A 66 -1.53 -10.96 4.89
CA THR A 66 -2.62 -11.81 4.40
C THR A 66 -2.36 -13.29 4.69
N ASN A 67 -3.39 -14.13 4.48
CA ASN A 67 -3.24 -15.60 4.53
C ASN A 67 -2.23 -16.14 3.51
N LYS A 68 -1.89 -15.40 2.47
CA LYS A 68 -0.86 -15.74 1.47
C LYS A 68 0.56 -15.36 1.92
N GLY A 69 0.68 -14.65 3.04
CA GLY A 69 1.94 -14.10 3.52
C GLY A 69 2.26 -12.70 2.99
N ASP A 70 1.47 -12.15 2.07
CA ASP A 70 1.68 -10.82 1.50
C ASP A 70 1.63 -9.76 2.60
N THR A 71 2.53 -8.81 2.53
CA THR A 71 2.57 -7.68 3.46
C THR A 71 1.97 -6.46 2.79
N ILE A 72 0.92 -5.92 3.38
CA ILE A 72 0.17 -4.79 2.84
C ILE A 72 0.24 -3.62 3.80
N MET A 73 0.76 -2.51 3.30
CA MET A 73 0.77 -1.22 3.97
C MET A 73 -0.32 -0.35 3.37
N ILE A 74 -1.08 0.37 4.21
CA ILE A 74 -2.12 1.29 3.76
C ILE A 74 -1.90 2.64 4.43
N GLU A 75 -1.89 3.69 3.62
CA GLU A 75 -1.68 5.08 4.04
C GLU A 75 -2.80 5.97 3.51
N MET A 76 -3.29 6.89 4.34
CA MET A 76 -4.20 7.94 3.94
C MET A 76 -3.43 9.25 3.69
N GLN A 77 -3.63 9.83 2.52
CA GLN A 77 -3.00 11.07 2.12
C GLN A 77 -4.03 12.08 1.61
N ASN A 78 -4.46 12.98 2.47
CA ASN A 78 -5.53 13.95 2.15
C ASN A 78 -5.12 14.98 1.10
N SER A 79 -3.84 15.35 1.02
CA SER A 79 -3.34 16.32 0.05
C SER A 79 -2.15 15.77 -0.72
N CYS A 80 -2.07 16.08 -2.02
CA CYS A 80 -0.95 15.65 -2.86
C CYS A 80 0.30 16.49 -2.57
N GLN A 81 1.22 15.96 -1.79
CA GLN A 81 2.50 16.62 -1.49
C GLN A 81 3.48 16.46 -2.67
N LYS A 82 4.27 17.50 -2.95
CA LYS A 82 5.23 17.55 -4.08
C LYS A 82 6.15 16.33 -4.20
N PHE A 83 6.54 15.72 -3.09
CA PHE A 83 7.46 14.56 -3.07
C PHE A 83 6.75 13.25 -2.64
N PHE A 84 5.46 13.18 -2.86
CA PHE A 84 4.67 12.05 -2.38
C PHE A 84 5.11 10.71 -2.99
N LYS A 85 5.35 10.64 -4.32
CA LYS A 85 5.84 9.43 -5.00
C LYS A 85 7.14 8.91 -4.39
N THR A 86 8.10 9.80 -4.12
CA THR A 86 9.38 9.45 -3.47
C THR A 86 9.16 8.90 -2.06
N ARG A 87 8.21 9.46 -1.32
CA ARG A 87 7.85 8.98 0.02
C ARG A 87 7.18 7.61 -0.04
N ALA A 88 6.29 7.40 -1.00
CA ALA A 88 5.63 6.11 -1.21
C ALA A 88 6.66 5.00 -1.49
N ASN A 89 7.56 5.22 -2.42
CA ASN A 89 8.66 4.29 -2.70
C ASN A 89 9.53 4.04 -1.46
N PHE A 90 9.90 5.10 -0.73
CA PHE A 90 10.69 4.96 0.50
C PHE A 90 9.99 4.06 1.54
N TYR A 91 8.69 4.16 1.68
CA TYR A 91 7.91 3.34 2.62
C TYR A 91 7.93 1.86 2.22
N VAL A 92 7.70 1.57 0.94
CA VAL A 92 7.72 0.19 0.43
C VAL A 92 9.12 -0.42 0.55
N TYR A 93 10.18 0.32 0.16
CA TYR A 93 11.57 -0.14 0.33
C TYR A 93 11.96 -0.35 1.79
N LYS A 94 11.40 0.45 2.70
CA LYS A 94 11.62 0.26 4.13
C LYS A 94 10.97 -1.01 4.68
N LEU A 95 9.79 -1.37 4.17
CA LEU A 95 9.16 -2.66 4.47
C LEU A 95 10.02 -3.82 3.96
N MET A 96 10.52 -3.71 2.73
CA MET A 96 11.39 -4.70 2.12
C MET A 96 12.68 -4.89 2.93
N ASP A 97 13.36 -3.80 3.30
CA ASP A 97 14.57 -3.82 4.15
C ASP A 97 14.34 -4.56 5.49
N ASN A 98 13.15 -4.40 6.07
CA ASN A 98 12.78 -5.08 7.31
C ASN A 98 12.51 -6.58 7.15
N LYS A 99 12.07 -7.01 5.99
CA LYS A 99 11.82 -8.43 5.70
C LYS A 99 13.11 -9.21 5.41
N ILE A 100 14.14 -8.52 4.92
CA ILE A 100 15.42 -9.13 4.57
C ILE A 100 16.28 -9.28 5.81
N SER A 101 16.41 -10.51 6.30
CA SER A 101 17.28 -10.84 7.43
C SER A 101 18.73 -10.98 6.98
N LYS A 102 19.66 -10.56 7.85
CA LYS A 102 21.10 -10.79 7.63
C LYS A 102 21.38 -12.28 7.52
N GLY A 103 21.97 -12.71 6.39
CA GLY A 103 22.32 -14.10 6.12
C GLY A 103 21.26 -14.89 5.33
N LEU A 104 20.15 -14.27 4.96
CA LEU A 104 19.20 -14.86 4.01
C LEU A 104 19.89 -15.06 2.64
N LYS A 105 19.86 -16.29 2.13
CA LYS A 105 20.39 -16.57 0.78
C LYS A 105 19.42 -16.02 -0.28
N TRP A 106 19.96 -15.46 -1.37
CA TRP A 106 19.15 -14.88 -2.47
C TRP A 106 18.10 -15.83 -3.04
N ILE A 107 18.43 -17.14 -3.17
CA ILE A 107 17.50 -18.18 -3.61
C ILE A 107 16.29 -18.32 -2.67
N LYS A 108 16.49 -18.11 -1.37
CA LYS A 108 15.39 -18.15 -0.39
C LYS A 108 14.59 -16.86 -0.33
N MET A 109 15.11 -15.75 -0.87
CA MET A 109 14.37 -14.50 -0.92
C MET A 109 13.13 -14.62 -1.81
N GLU A 110 13.23 -15.27 -2.96
CA GLU A 110 12.07 -15.50 -3.84
C GLU A 110 11.01 -16.40 -3.22
N GLU A 111 11.43 -17.36 -2.38
CA GLU A 111 10.52 -18.30 -1.71
C GLU A 111 9.91 -17.72 -0.42
N ASP A 112 10.69 -16.92 0.33
CA ASP A 112 10.33 -16.44 1.67
C ASP A 112 9.78 -15.00 1.68
N ILE A 113 10.00 -14.20 0.63
CA ILE A 113 9.48 -12.84 0.52
C ILE A 113 8.20 -12.87 -0.34
N SER A 114 7.08 -12.94 0.34
CA SER A 114 5.77 -12.69 -0.26
C SER A 114 5.65 -11.25 -0.76
N LYS A 115 4.68 -10.99 -1.60
CA LYS A 115 4.41 -9.65 -2.16
C LYS A 115 4.39 -8.57 -1.08
N ILE A 116 4.96 -7.42 -1.39
CA ILE A 116 4.84 -6.21 -0.58
C ILE A 116 4.01 -5.21 -1.38
N ILE A 117 2.89 -4.79 -0.84
CA ILE A 117 1.95 -3.91 -1.52
C ILE A 117 1.77 -2.65 -0.69
N GLY A 118 2.09 -1.49 -1.29
CA GLY A 118 1.78 -0.18 -0.73
C GLY A 118 0.48 0.36 -1.32
N ILE A 119 -0.53 0.60 -0.51
CA ILE A 119 -1.80 1.18 -0.90
C ILE A 119 -1.89 2.59 -0.35
N PHE A 120 -2.00 3.58 -1.24
CA PHE A 120 -2.11 4.98 -0.88
C PHE A 120 -3.48 5.52 -1.28
N ILE A 121 -4.31 5.84 -0.27
CA ILE A 121 -5.63 6.42 -0.48
C ILE A 121 -5.48 7.94 -0.54
N MET A 122 -5.75 8.50 -1.71
CA MET A 122 -5.51 9.90 -2.02
C MET A 122 -6.80 10.72 -1.86
N GLY A 123 -6.76 11.77 -1.05
CA GLY A 123 -7.88 12.72 -0.93
C GLY A 123 -8.04 13.64 -2.15
N GLU A 124 -6.96 13.81 -2.92
CA GLU A 124 -6.91 14.63 -4.13
C GLU A 124 -6.31 13.83 -5.31
N PRO A 125 -6.78 14.06 -6.55
CA PRO A 125 -6.21 13.41 -7.73
C PRO A 125 -4.72 13.73 -7.89
N MET A 126 -3.94 12.73 -8.27
CA MET A 126 -2.56 12.97 -8.66
C MET A 126 -2.54 13.62 -10.05
N THR A 127 -1.71 14.64 -10.22
CA THR A 127 -1.56 15.34 -11.51
C THR A 127 -1.25 14.36 -12.66
N GLY A 128 -2.09 14.38 -13.69
CA GLY A 128 -1.94 13.53 -14.88
C GLY A 128 -2.47 12.10 -14.73
N ILE A 129 -3.17 11.79 -13.63
CA ILE A 129 -3.80 10.49 -13.40
C ILE A 129 -5.30 10.68 -13.24
N ASP A 130 -6.05 10.21 -14.23
CA ASP A 130 -7.53 10.25 -14.26
C ASP A 130 -8.11 8.84 -14.09
N LYS A 131 -7.65 8.16 -13.05
CA LYS A 131 -8.11 6.80 -12.70
C LYS A 131 -8.39 6.72 -11.21
N VAL A 132 -9.43 5.96 -10.84
CA VAL A 132 -9.73 5.67 -9.43
C VAL A 132 -8.64 4.80 -8.82
N VAL A 133 -8.19 3.80 -9.55
CA VAL A 133 -7.11 2.90 -9.14
C VAL A 133 -5.96 3.00 -10.14
N THR A 134 -4.78 3.32 -9.67
CA THR A 134 -3.55 3.31 -10.48
C THR A 134 -2.57 2.33 -9.85
N ARG A 135 -2.18 1.31 -10.60
CA ARG A 135 -1.14 0.37 -10.22
C ARG A 135 0.18 0.82 -10.84
N THR A 136 1.25 0.73 -10.09
CA THR A 136 2.61 1.02 -10.56
C THR A 136 3.51 -0.16 -10.27
N GLY A 137 4.54 -0.34 -11.09
CA GLY A 137 5.52 -1.41 -10.97
C GLY A 137 6.75 -1.09 -11.80
N GLU A 138 7.74 -1.96 -11.76
CA GLU A 138 8.93 -1.84 -12.60
C GLU A 138 8.62 -2.19 -14.04
N CYS A 139 9.12 -1.40 -14.98
CA CYS A 139 8.94 -1.63 -16.41
C CYS A 139 10.21 -1.27 -17.19
N ASP A 140 10.36 -1.87 -18.35
CA ASP A 140 11.31 -1.41 -19.38
C ASP A 140 10.85 -0.04 -19.89
N LEU A 141 11.73 0.96 -19.81
CA LEU A 141 11.39 2.33 -20.20
C LEU A 141 11.28 2.52 -21.72
N ASP A 142 11.88 1.63 -22.51
CA ASP A 142 11.86 1.69 -23.96
C ASP A 142 10.65 0.97 -24.55
N THR A 143 10.27 -0.18 -23.97
CA THR A 143 9.15 -1.00 -24.48
C THR A 143 7.87 -0.83 -23.67
N GLY A 144 7.97 -0.44 -22.40
CA GLY A 144 6.86 -0.39 -21.44
C GLY A 144 6.48 -1.76 -20.86
N ASP A 145 7.23 -2.81 -21.19
CA ASP A 145 7.00 -4.14 -20.67
C ASP A 145 7.27 -4.19 -19.16
N CYS A 146 6.34 -4.72 -18.39
CA CYS A 146 6.51 -4.88 -16.95
C CYS A 146 7.42 -6.07 -16.65
N PHE A 147 8.46 -5.83 -15.86
CA PHE A 147 9.23 -6.93 -15.28
C PHE A 147 8.42 -7.48 -14.11
N GLY A 148 8.01 -8.73 -14.21
CA GLY A 148 7.18 -9.40 -13.22
C GLY A 148 7.88 -9.69 -11.90
N THR A 149 8.45 -8.68 -11.25
CA THR A 149 8.82 -8.81 -9.85
C THR A 149 7.55 -8.64 -9.02
N ASP A 150 6.98 -9.74 -8.56
CA ASP A 150 5.81 -9.76 -7.67
C ASP A 150 6.07 -9.12 -6.29
N ILE A 151 7.29 -8.62 -6.07
CA ILE A 151 7.73 -8.18 -4.75
C ILE A 151 7.19 -6.80 -4.40
N GLU A 152 6.96 -5.92 -5.40
CA GLU A 152 6.62 -4.53 -5.12
C GLU A 152 5.49 -4.04 -6.03
N ASN A 153 4.37 -3.66 -5.43
CA ASN A 153 3.29 -2.99 -6.11
C ASN A 153 2.84 -1.78 -5.30
N ILE A 154 2.72 -0.64 -5.94
CA ILE A 154 2.17 0.56 -5.33
C ILE A 154 0.84 0.88 -6.02
N LEU A 155 -0.23 0.90 -5.22
CA LEU A 155 -1.56 1.26 -5.66
C LEU A 155 -1.91 2.66 -5.13
N TYR A 156 -2.29 3.53 -6.04
CA TYR A 156 -2.86 4.83 -5.70
C TYR A 156 -4.37 4.77 -5.92
N LEU A 157 -5.14 4.99 -4.85
CA LEU A 157 -6.59 5.04 -4.88
C LEU A 157 -7.04 6.49 -4.75
N CYS A 158 -7.74 7.02 -5.75
CA CYS A 158 -8.25 8.36 -5.72
C CYS A 158 -9.79 8.38 -5.88
N PRO A 159 -10.55 8.21 -4.78
CA PRO A 159 -12.02 8.19 -4.86
C PRO A 159 -12.63 9.48 -5.40
N SER A 160 -11.94 10.63 -5.26
CA SER A 160 -12.44 11.92 -5.76
C SER A 160 -12.51 12.00 -7.28
N SER A 161 -11.75 11.18 -8.03
CA SER A 161 -11.90 11.10 -9.50
C SER A 161 -13.24 10.55 -9.95
N LEU A 162 -13.95 9.78 -9.09
CA LEU A 162 -15.33 9.33 -9.36
C LEU A 162 -16.34 10.48 -9.38
N TRP A 163 -16.08 11.56 -8.64
CA TRP A 163 -17.01 12.70 -8.52
C TRP A 163 -16.79 13.76 -9.61
N MET A 164 -15.62 13.79 -10.22
CA MET A 164 -15.29 14.76 -11.28
C MET A 164 -15.81 14.36 -12.66
N SER A 165 -16.16 13.09 -12.86
CA SER A 165 -16.67 12.59 -14.15
C SER A 165 -18.18 12.77 -14.34
N THR A 166 -18.90 13.37 -13.39
CA THR A 166 -20.35 13.55 -13.40
C THR A 166 -20.79 15.01 -13.53
N THR A 167 -19.90 15.93 -13.84
CA THR A 167 -20.17 17.32 -14.24
C THR A 167 -19.66 17.55 -15.66
#